data_afa2e3c63c307f009fca7edb63ec3519
#
_entry.id   afa2e3c63c307f009fca7edb63ec3519
#
_cell.length_a   1.000
_cell.length_b   1.000
_cell.length_c   1.000
_cell.angle_alpha   90.00
_cell.angle_beta   90.00
_cell.angle_gamma   90.00
#
_symmetry.space_group_name_H-M   'P 1'
#
loop_
_entity.id
_entity.type
_entity.pdbx_description
1 polymer ?
#
loop_
_entity_poly.entity_id
_entity_poly.type
_entity_poly.pdbx_seq_one_letter_code
_entity_poly.pdbx_strand_id
1 'polypeptide(L)'
;LDKALLRPGRFDRRITVDRPNLAGRLATLQVHTRNIKLAEDVNLEKIAQATAGCVGADLANLVNEAALRAVRKGRRAVNQDDLLVSFELVIAGSEKKGTVITEEEKRIIAYHEVGHALVAAKQKNAQPVSKITIVPHTQGALGYTLHLPEEEKFLMSKEDILAEIRTLLAGRSSEEVVCNTMTSGAANDIER
;
A
#
# COMPACT_ATOMS: atom_id res chain seq x y z
N LEU A 1 -1.24 17.77 22.86
CA LEU A 1 -2.03 18.11 24.05
C LEU A 1 -1.16 18.89 25.01
N ASP A 2 -1.73 19.96 25.62
CA ASP A 2 -1.05 20.74 26.64
C ASP A 2 -0.68 19.86 27.85
N LYS A 3 0.57 19.95 28.31
CA LYS A 3 1.08 19.20 29.46
C LYS A 3 0.26 19.43 30.74
N ALA A 4 -0.39 20.61 30.86
CA ALA A 4 -1.26 20.94 32.00
C ALA A 4 -2.51 20.06 32.07
N LEU A 5 -3.01 19.57 30.93
CA LEU A 5 -4.17 18.64 30.86
C LEU A 5 -3.82 17.24 31.35
N LEU A 6 -2.55 16.88 31.34
CA LEU A 6 -2.06 15.52 31.66
C LEU A 6 -1.66 15.37 33.13
N ARG A 7 -1.94 16.39 33.98
CA ARG A 7 -1.66 16.35 35.43
C ARG A 7 -2.68 15.49 36.19
N PRO A 8 -2.29 14.88 37.32
CA PRO A 8 -3.21 14.15 38.20
C PRO A 8 -4.50 14.93 38.48
N GLY A 9 -5.64 14.24 38.44
CA GLY A 9 -6.97 14.87 38.60
C GLY A 9 -7.57 15.45 37.32
N ARG A 10 -6.90 15.30 36.16
CA ARG A 10 -7.41 15.66 34.84
C ARG A 10 -7.35 14.41 33.92
N PHE A 11 -6.67 14.45 32.76
CA PHE A 11 -6.43 13.29 31.90
C PHE A 11 -5.19 12.53 32.38
N ASP A 12 -5.24 12.01 33.59
CA ASP A 12 -4.13 11.33 34.27
C ASP A 12 -3.95 9.87 33.84
N ARG A 13 -5.01 9.25 33.30
CA ARG A 13 -4.92 7.90 32.72
C ARG A 13 -4.81 7.97 31.21
N ARG A 14 -3.73 7.41 30.67
CA ARG A 14 -3.48 7.31 29.25
C ARG A 14 -3.59 5.86 28.82
N ILE A 15 -4.47 5.60 27.86
CA ILE A 15 -4.57 4.31 27.20
C ILE A 15 -4.02 4.50 25.80
N THR A 16 -2.90 3.84 25.50
CA THR A 16 -2.33 3.86 24.16
C THR A 16 -3.12 2.89 23.30
N VAL A 17 -3.62 3.38 22.17
CA VAL A 17 -4.27 2.55 21.15
C VAL A 17 -3.30 2.48 19.99
N ASP A 18 -2.56 1.38 19.92
CA ASP A 18 -1.60 1.13 18.85
C ASP A 18 -2.29 0.69 17.55
N ARG A 19 -1.52 0.71 16.45
CA ARG A 19 -1.98 0.11 15.20
C ARG A 19 -2.24 -1.37 15.41
N PRO A 20 -3.31 -1.93 14.80
CA PRO A 20 -3.62 -3.34 14.96
C PRO A 20 -2.54 -4.21 14.30
N ASN A 21 -2.13 -5.26 14.99
CA ASN A 21 -1.32 -6.35 14.42
C ASN A 21 -2.16 -7.19 13.44
N LEU A 22 -1.58 -8.18 12.81
CA LEU A 22 -2.26 -9.04 11.84
C LEU A 22 -3.59 -9.61 12.35
N ALA A 23 -3.59 -10.16 13.57
CA ALA A 23 -4.81 -10.71 14.19
C ALA A 23 -5.87 -9.63 14.45
N GLY A 24 -5.44 -8.45 14.91
CA GLY A 24 -6.32 -7.30 15.11
C GLY A 24 -6.91 -6.78 13.81
N ARG A 25 -6.14 -6.75 12.71
CA ARG A 25 -6.66 -6.37 11.39
C ARG A 25 -7.68 -7.38 10.87
N LEU A 26 -7.38 -8.68 11.01
CA LEU A 26 -8.33 -9.73 10.64
C LEU A 26 -9.64 -9.60 11.42
N ALA A 27 -9.57 -9.43 12.74
CA ALA A 27 -10.77 -9.22 13.56
C ALA A 27 -11.54 -7.96 13.16
N THR A 28 -10.84 -6.87 12.85
CA THR A 28 -11.46 -5.63 12.37
C THR A 28 -12.16 -5.82 11.02
N LEU A 29 -11.52 -6.51 10.06
CA LEU A 29 -12.14 -6.85 8.78
C LEU A 29 -13.39 -7.73 8.98
N GLN A 30 -13.33 -8.74 9.86
CA GLN A 30 -14.47 -9.58 10.18
C GLN A 30 -15.64 -8.78 10.77
N VAL A 31 -15.36 -7.79 11.62
CA VAL A 31 -16.40 -6.89 12.17
C VAL A 31 -17.06 -6.07 11.06
N HIS A 32 -16.29 -5.45 10.19
CA HIS A 32 -16.82 -4.59 9.12
C HIS A 32 -17.51 -5.35 7.98
N THR A 33 -17.19 -6.63 7.80
CA THR A 33 -17.83 -7.49 6.78
C THR A 33 -19.07 -8.23 7.27
N ARG A 34 -19.45 -8.16 8.56
CA ARG A 34 -20.61 -8.90 9.11
C ARG A 34 -21.90 -8.69 8.37
N ASN A 35 -22.16 -7.46 7.91
CA ASN A 35 -23.40 -7.08 7.24
C ASN A 35 -23.25 -7.02 5.70
N ILE A 36 -22.14 -7.53 5.16
CA ILE A 36 -21.82 -7.53 3.75
C ILE A 36 -21.80 -8.97 3.24
N LYS A 37 -22.46 -9.21 2.12
CA LYS A 37 -22.40 -10.52 1.48
C LYS A 37 -21.05 -10.67 0.79
N LEU A 38 -20.26 -11.61 1.27
CA LEU A 38 -18.97 -12.00 0.66
C LEU A 38 -19.19 -13.16 -0.31
N ALA A 39 -18.42 -13.20 -1.38
CA ALA A 39 -18.34 -14.32 -2.30
C ALA A 39 -17.44 -15.43 -1.71
N GLU A 40 -17.51 -16.62 -2.26
CA GLU A 40 -16.78 -17.82 -1.75
C GLU A 40 -15.25 -17.72 -1.92
N ASP A 41 -14.79 -16.88 -2.85
CA ASP A 41 -13.37 -16.65 -3.12
C ASP A 41 -12.68 -15.73 -2.10
N VAL A 42 -13.44 -15.10 -1.19
CA VAL A 42 -12.90 -14.13 -0.25
C VAL A 42 -12.09 -14.80 0.87
N ASN A 43 -10.83 -14.40 0.96
CA ASN A 43 -9.92 -14.74 2.03
C ASN A 43 -9.52 -13.47 2.79
N LEU A 44 -10.14 -13.23 3.95
CA LEU A 44 -9.86 -12.06 4.79
C LEU A 44 -8.47 -12.08 5.42
N GLU A 45 -7.86 -13.26 5.61
CA GLU A 45 -6.49 -13.37 6.14
C GLU A 45 -5.48 -12.77 5.14
N LYS A 46 -5.64 -13.08 3.84
CA LYS A 46 -4.82 -12.47 2.78
C LYS A 46 -4.99 -10.94 2.74
N ILE A 47 -6.21 -10.44 2.96
CA ILE A 47 -6.44 -8.99 3.04
C ILE A 47 -5.78 -8.41 4.29
N ALA A 48 -5.87 -9.08 5.43
CA ALA A 48 -5.22 -8.65 6.67
C ALA A 48 -3.68 -8.61 6.53
N GLN A 49 -3.08 -9.57 5.81
CA GLN A 49 -1.65 -9.56 5.48
C GLN A 49 -1.30 -8.38 4.57
N ALA A 50 -2.07 -8.17 3.49
CA ALA A 50 -1.86 -7.08 2.54
C ALA A 50 -1.96 -5.69 3.19
N THR A 51 -2.78 -5.54 4.24
CA THR A 51 -3.08 -4.27 4.92
C THR A 51 -2.14 -3.97 6.09
N ALA A 52 -0.88 -4.44 6.05
CA ALA A 52 0.11 -4.12 7.07
C ALA A 52 0.25 -2.59 7.23
N GLY A 53 0.24 -2.11 8.49
CA GLY A 53 0.31 -0.69 8.81
C GLY A 53 -1.01 0.10 8.74
N CYS A 54 -2.10 -0.48 8.19
CA CYS A 54 -3.41 0.15 8.18
C CYS A 54 -4.01 0.23 9.59
N VAL A 55 -4.75 1.30 9.84
CA VAL A 55 -5.55 1.47 11.06
C VAL A 55 -7.01 1.04 10.83
N GLY A 56 -7.79 0.96 11.92
CA GLY A 56 -9.19 0.51 11.85
C GLY A 56 -10.05 1.31 10.87
N ALA A 57 -9.82 2.62 10.77
CA ALA A 57 -10.53 3.49 9.83
C ALA A 57 -10.21 3.16 8.36
N ASP A 58 -8.96 2.82 8.04
CA ASP A 58 -8.55 2.43 6.69
C ASP A 58 -9.24 1.11 6.30
N LEU A 59 -9.28 0.14 7.22
CA LEU A 59 -9.91 -1.15 7.00
C LEU A 59 -11.43 -1.02 6.82
N ALA A 60 -12.08 -0.15 7.60
CA ALA A 60 -13.50 0.16 7.43
C ALA A 60 -13.78 0.78 6.06
N ASN A 61 -12.95 1.75 5.65
CA ASN A 61 -13.07 2.40 4.34
C ASN A 61 -12.83 1.41 3.20
N LEU A 62 -11.81 0.54 3.31
CA LEU A 62 -11.53 -0.53 2.36
C LEU A 62 -12.76 -1.41 2.11
N VAL A 63 -13.39 -1.88 3.19
CA VAL A 63 -14.58 -2.75 3.09
C VAL A 63 -15.75 -2.01 2.47
N ASN A 64 -15.97 -0.74 2.82
CA ASN A 64 -17.00 0.10 2.23
C ASN A 64 -16.79 0.33 0.72
N GLU A 65 -15.57 0.67 0.31
CA GLU A 65 -15.23 0.85 -1.11
C GLU A 65 -15.36 -0.46 -1.92
N ALA A 66 -15.02 -1.60 -1.32
CA ALA A 66 -15.22 -2.91 -1.94
C ALA A 66 -16.70 -3.22 -2.18
N ALA A 67 -17.56 -2.88 -1.21
CA ALA A 67 -19.00 -3.02 -1.35
C ALA A 67 -19.57 -2.12 -2.46
N LEU A 68 -19.15 -0.85 -2.48
CA LEU A 68 -19.52 0.10 -3.53
C LEU A 68 -19.05 -0.35 -4.91
N ARG A 69 -17.83 -0.90 -5.01
CA ARG A 69 -17.29 -1.45 -6.26
C ARG A 69 -18.11 -2.64 -6.76
N ALA A 70 -18.49 -3.56 -5.87
CA ALA A 70 -19.34 -4.71 -6.23
C ALA A 70 -20.68 -4.25 -6.80
N VAL A 71 -21.32 -3.27 -6.15
CA VAL A 71 -22.60 -2.69 -6.62
C VAL A 71 -22.43 -1.99 -7.98
N ARG A 72 -21.40 -1.17 -8.15
CA ARG A 72 -21.10 -0.51 -9.46
C ARG A 72 -20.89 -1.51 -10.60
N LYS A 73 -20.39 -2.72 -10.28
CA LYS A 73 -20.24 -3.82 -11.24
C LYS A 73 -21.48 -4.74 -11.35
N GLY A 74 -22.62 -4.35 -10.76
CA GLY A 74 -23.89 -5.10 -10.81
C GLY A 74 -23.88 -6.39 -10.00
N ARG A 75 -22.93 -6.58 -9.09
CA ARG A 75 -22.82 -7.79 -8.25
C ARG A 75 -23.52 -7.60 -6.91
N ARG A 76 -23.99 -8.71 -6.34
CA ARG A 76 -24.67 -8.74 -5.03
C ARG A 76 -23.76 -9.21 -3.89
N ALA A 77 -22.53 -9.57 -4.20
CA ALA A 77 -21.53 -10.02 -3.23
C ALA A 77 -20.17 -9.41 -3.58
N VAL A 78 -19.41 -9.11 -2.54
CA VAL A 78 -18.00 -8.63 -2.64
C VAL A 78 -17.11 -9.83 -2.86
N ASN A 79 -16.26 -9.79 -3.85
CA ASN A 79 -15.24 -10.80 -4.12
C ASN A 79 -13.83 -10.35 -3.68
N GLN A 80 -12.85 -11.26 -3.78
CA GLN A 80 -11.47 -10.97 -3.38
C GLN A 80 -10.85 -9.81 -4.15
N ASP A 81 -11.12 -9.70 -5.48
CA ASP A 81 -10.64 -8.60 -6.33
C ASP A 81 -11.18 -7.23 -5.88
N ASP A 82 -12.44 -7.18 -5.43
CA ASP A 82 -13.00 -5.92 -4.92
C ASP A 82 -12.24 -5.42 -3.70
N LEU A 83 -11.89 -6.31 -2.78
CA LEU A 83 -11.14 -5.96 -1.57
C LEU A 83 -9.71 -5.52 -1.93
N LEU A 84 -9.02 -6.22 -2.82
CA LEU A 84 -7.67 -5.87 -3.24
C LEU A 84 -7.62 -4.53 -3.98
N VAL A 85 -8.52 -4.29 -4.93
CA VAL A 85 -8.59 -3.01 -5.66
C VAL A 85 -8.99 -1.86 -4.73
N SER A 86 -9.86 -2.11 -3.76
CA SER A 86 -10.23 -1.09 -2.78
C SER A 86 -9.10 -0.79 -1.80
N PHE A 87 -8.27 -1.76 -1.47
CA PHE A 87 -7.04 -1.56 -0.72
C PHE A 87 -6.08 -0.63 -1.47
N GLU A 88 -5.87 -0.87 -2.77
CA GLU A 88 -5.06 0.03 -3.61
C GLU A 88 -5.63 1.45 -3.63
N LEU A 89 -6.96 1.59 -3.73
CA LEU A 89 -7.64 2.88 -3.68
C LEU A 89 -7.38 3.62 -2.37
N VAL A 90 -7.37 2.91 -1.25
CA VAL A 90 -7.12 3.49 0.09
C VAL A 90 -5.67 3.95 0.23
N ILE A 91 -4.70 3.18 -0.31
CA ILE A 91 -3.26 3.50 -0.21
C ILE A 91 -2.83 4.54 -1.23
N ALA A 92 -3.14 4.33 -2.51
CA ALA A 92 -2.64 5.14 -3.62
C ALA A 92 -3.60 6.26 -4.03
N GLY A 93 -4.84 6.23 -3.54
CA GLY A 93 -5.92 7.11 -3.99
C GLY A 93 -6.54 6.65 -5.30
N SER A 94 -7.46 7.45 -5.81
CA SER A 94 -8.14 7.16 -7.07
C SER A 94 -7.24 7.39 -8.28
N GLU A 95 -7.47 6.63 -9.35
CA GLU A 95 -6.85 6.91 -10.64
C GLU A 95 -7.19 8.33 -11.13
N LYS A 96 -6.21 9.07 -11.57
CA LYS A 96 -6.40 10.39 -12.17
C LYS A 96 -6.89 10.24 -13.61
N LYS A 97 -8.18 10.40 -13.82
CA LYS A 97 -8.76 10.46 -15.15
C LYS A 97 -8.44 11.82 -15.78
N GLY A 98 -7.72 11.81 -16.90
CA GLY A 98 -7.41 13.00 -17.68
C GLY A 98 -6.00 13.58 -17.50
N THR A 99 -5.13 12.96 -16.73
CA THR A 99 -3.70 13.30 -16.76
C THR A 99 -3.11 12.85 -18.10
N VAL A 100 -2.68 13.78 -18.89
CA VAL A 100 -1.98 13.50 -20.15
C VAL A 100 -0.50 13.36 -19.84
N ILE A 101 0.00 12.14 -19.88
CA ILE A 101 1.43 11.82 -19.76
C ILE A 101 1.94 11.56 -21.17
N THR A 102 3.07 12.14 -21.54
CA THR A 102 3.71 11.91 -22.83
C THR A 102 4.20 10.47 -22.95
N GLU A 103 4.38 9.95 -24.15
CA GLU A 103 4.91 8.60 -24.34
C GLU A 103 6.34 8.43 -23.80
N GLU A 104 7.13 9.51 -23.83
CA GLU A 104 8.46 9.53 -23.24
C GLU A 104 8.40 9.41 -21.71
N GLU A 105 7.55 10.20 -21.04
CA GLU A 105 7.34 10.11 -19.59
C GLU A 105 6.80 8.74 -19.19
N LYS A 106 5.83 8.18 -19.92
CA LYS A 106 5.33 6.82 -19.67
C LYS A 106 6.43 5.78 -19.73
N ARG A 107 7.34 5.92 -20.70
CA ARG A 107 8.48 5.02 -20.84
C ARG A 107 9.41 5.14 -19.63
N ILE A 108 9.75 6.35 -19.21
CA ILE A 108 10.62 6.60 -18.05
C ILE A 108 9.98 6.01 -16.79
N ILE A 109 8.69 6.31 -16.53
CA ILE A 109 7.95 5.78 -15.39
C ILE A 109 7.93 4.25 -15.41
N ALA A 110 7.68 3.64 -16.58
CA ALA A 110 7.65 2.19 -16.71
C ALA A 110 8.99 1.54 -16.34
N TYR A 111 10.11 2.09 -16.81
CA TYR A 111 11.43 1.59 -16.44
C TYR A 111 11.76 1.83 -14.97
N HIS A 112 11.34 2.95 -14.41
CA HIS A 112 11.48 3.27 -13.01
C HIS A 112 10.78 2.20 -12.14
N GLU A 113 9.50 1.96 -12.36
CA GLU A 113 8.71 1.00 -11.59
C GLU A 113 9.18 -0.46 -11.80
N VAL A 114 9.51 -0.83 -13.04
CA VAL A 114 10.08 -2.14 -13.33
C VAL A 114 11.45 -2.31 -12.68
N GLY A 115 12.22 -1.23 -12.54
CA GLY A 115 13.48 -1.23 -11.80
C GLY A 115 13.32 -1.65 -10.35
N HIS A 116 12.38 -1.02 -9.64
CA HIS A 116 12.04 -1.42 -8.28
C HIS A 116 11.64 -2.89 -8.19
N ALA A 117 10.74 -3.31 -9.05
CA ALA A 117 10.23 -4.67 -9.08
C ALA A 117 11.32 -5.71 -9.39
N LEU A 118 12.17 -5.44 -10.37
CA LEU A 118 13.24 -6.34 -10.80
C LEU A 118 14.27 -6.54 -9.69
N VAL A 119 14.71 -5.45 -9.07
CA VAL A 119 15.69 -5.50 -7.99
C VAL A 119 15.10 -6.19 -6.76
N ALA A 120 13.85 -5.90 -6.39
CA ALA A 120 13.18 -6.61 -5.32
C ALA A 120 13.09 -8.11 -5.60
N ALA A 121 12.63 -8.52 -6.79
CA ALA A 121 12.49 -9.93 -7.17
C ALA A 121 13.82 -10.70 -7.22
N LYS A 122 14.95 -10.02 -7.39
CA LYS A 122 16.28 -10.64 -7.41
C LYS A 122 16.96 -10.72 -6.05
N GLN A 123 16.36 -10.15 -5.00
CA GLN A 123 16.90 -10.15 -3.65
C GLN A 123 16.14 -11.13 -2.76
N LYS A 124 16.87 -11.89 -1.95
CA LYS A 124 16.29 -12.87 -1.01
C LYS A 124 15.48 -12.20 0.12
N ASN A 125 15.92 -11.01 0.54
CA ASN A 125 15.37 -10.34 1.72
C ASN A 125 14.43 -9.18 1.36
N ALA A 126 14.11 -8.97 0.08
CA ALA A 126 13.14 -7.96 -0.34
C ALA A 126 11.71 -8.49 -0.21
N GLN A 127 10.78 -7.54 -0.05
CA GLN A 127 9.36 -7.88 -0.04
C GLN A 127 8.88 -8.29 -1.44
N PRO A 128 7.97 -9.29 -1.54
CA PRO A 128 7.43 -9.73 -2.82
C PRO A 128 6.71 -8.60 -3.55
N VAL A 129 6.93 -8.53 -4.86
CA VAL A 129 6.21 -7.59 -5.74
C VAL A 129 4.84 -8.18 -6.07
N SER A 130 3.79 -7.45 -5.76
CA SER A 130 2.41 -7.85 -6.05
C SER A 130 1.87 -7.20 -7.32
N LYS A 131 2.19 -5.93 -7.55
CA LYS A 131 1.67 -5.17 -8.69
C LYS A 131 2.64 -4.07 -9.09
N ILE A 132 2.68 -3.80 -10.40
CA ILE A 132 3.34 -2.64 -10.99
C ILE A 132 2.29 -1.87 -11.79
N THR A 133 2.26 -0.56 -11.70
CA THR A 133 1.38 0.30 -12.49
C THR A 133 2.08 1.59 -12.87
N ILE A 134 1.75 2.11 -14.04
CA ILE A 134 2.14 3.43 -14.53
C ILE A 134 0.93 4.38 -14.63
N VAL A 135 -0.18 4.00 -14.01
CA VAL A 135 -1.39 4.83 -13.97
C VAL A 135 -1.25 5.86 -12.85
N PRO A 136 -1.42 7.17 -13.15
CA PRO A 136 -1.36 8.20 -12.14
C PRO A 136 -2.47 8.10 -11.11
N HIS A 137 -2.15 8.33 -9.85
CA HIS A 137 -3.09 8.31 -8.73
C HIS A 137 -3.15 9.65 -7.99
N THR A 138 -4.23 9.89 -7.26
CA THR A 138 -4.52 11.19 -6.64
C THR A 138 -3.58 11.57 -5.50
N GLN A 139 -2.87 10.62 -4.91
CA GLN A 139 -1.86 10.88 -3.88
C GLN A 139 -0.49 11.30 -4.44
N GLY A 140 -0.41 11.63 -5.74
CA GLY A 140 0.77 12.24 -6.34
C GLY A 140 1.66 11.27 -7.11
N ALA A 141 1.47 9.97 -6.98
CA ALA A 141 2.23 8.99 -7.73
C ALA A 141 1.84 8.97 -9.21
N LEU A 142 2.83 8.98 -10.10
CA LEU A 142 2.64 8.78 -11.54
C LEU A 142 2.62 7.30 -11.92
N GLY A 143 3.21 6.46 -11.09
CA GLY A 143 3.19 5.02 -11.07
C GLY A 143 3.48 4.54 -9.66
N TYR A 144 3.39 3.25 -9.40
CA TYR A 144 3.89 2.63 -8.17
C TYR A 144 4.14 1.14 -8.34
N THR A 145 5.06 0.63 -7.54
CA THR A 145 5.29 -0.79 -7.34
C THR A 145 4.77 -1.18 -5.97
N LEU A 146 3.75 -2.05 -5.93
CA LEU A 146 3.14 -2.53 -4.70
C LEU A 146 3.87 -3.76 -4.20
N HIS A 147 4.37 -3.68 -2.99
CA HIS A 147 4.94 -4.78 -2.24
C HIS A 147 3.96 -5.25 -1.16
N LEU A 148 3.69 -6.53 -1.10
CA LEU A 148 2.86 -7.12 -0.05
C LEU A 148 3.74 -8.01 0.82
N PRO A 149 3.98 -7.65 2.09
CA PRO A 149 4.77 -8.46 3.00
C PRO A 149 4.05 -9.79 3.26
N GLU A 150 4.78 -10.90 3.18
CA GLU A 150 4.25 -12.22 3.56
C GLU A 150 4.16 -12.36 5.08
N GLU A 151 5.05 -11.69 5.81
CA GLU A 151 5.12 -11.71 7.27
C GLU A 151 5.31 -10.31 7.85
N GLU A 152 4.76 -10.05 9.03
CA GLU A 152 5.06 -8.84 9.80
C GLU A 152 6.41 -9.01 10.51
N LYS A 153 7.41 -8.25 10.08
CA LYS A 153 8.70 -8.17 10.76
C LYS A 153 8.74 -6.97 11.69
N PHE A 154 9.01 -7.22 12.97
CA PHE A 154 9.21 -6.16 13.98
C PHE A 154 10.67 -5.70 14.06
N LEU A 155 11.60 -6.52 13.62
CA LEU A 155 13.02 -6.21 13.58
C LEU A 155 13.55 -6.45 12.18
N MET A 156 14.31 -5.51 11.69
CA MET A 156 14.99 -5.62 10.39
C MET A 156 16.46 -5.93 10.61
N SER A 157 16.96 -6.94 9.94
CA SER A 157 18.37 -7.22 9.87
C SER A 157 19.10 -6.19 9.00
N LYS A 158 20.44 -6.15 9.07
CA LYS A 158 21.23 -5.33 8.15
C LYS A 158 20.97 -5.69 6.68
N GLU A 159 20.80 -6.97 6.40
CA GLU A 159 20.50 -7.51 5.07
C GLU A 159 19.12 -7.06 4.57
N ASP A 160 18.11 -7.01 5.45
CA ASP A 160 16.76 -6.50 5.12
C ASP A 160 16.82 -5.01 4.77
N ILE A 161 17.52 -4.20 5.59
CA ILE A 161 17.69 -2.76 5.35
C ILE A 161 18.44 -2.51 4.02
N LEU A 162 19.51 -3.24 3.77
CA LEU A 162 20.25 -3.11 2.51
C LEU A 162 19.43 -3.53 1.30
N ALA A 163 18.57 -4.54 1.44
CA ALA A 163 17.65 -4.95 0.37
C ALA A 163 16.62 -3.86 0.08
N GLU A 164 16.08 -3.23 1.11
CA GLU A 164 15.14 -2.11 0.96
C GLU A 164 15.80 -0.90 0.29
N ILE A 165 16.98 -0.48 0.74
CA ILE A 165 17.74 0.63 0.13
C ILE A 165 18.02 0.36 -1.35
N ARG A 166 18.47 -0.85 -1.71
CA ARG A 166 18.71 -1.21 -3.11
C ARG A 166 17.44 -1.15 -3.94
N THR A 167 16.32 -1.62 -3.37
CA THR A 167 15.01 -1.56 -4.03
C THR A 167 14.58 -0.11 -4.25
N LEU A 168 14.70 0.77 -3.25
CA LEU A 168 14.35 2.19 -3.36
C LEU A 168 15.21 2.93 -4.41
N LEU A 169 16.50 2.65 -4.47
CA LEU A 169 17.41 3.27 -5.46
C LEU A 169 17.24 2.71 -6.87
N ALA A 170 16.60 1.57 -7.03
CA ALA A 170 16.53 0.85 -8.31
C ALA A 170 15.73 1.60 -9.38
N GLY A 171 14.69 2.35 -9.00
CA GLY A 171 13.93 3.19 -9.93
C GLY A 171 14.82 4.19 -10.63
N ARG A 172 15.54 5.01 -9.86
CA ARG A 172 16.50 5.99 -10.38
C ARG A 172 17.62 5.36 -11.20
N SER A 173 18.17 4.24 -10.71
CA SER A 173 19.23 3.53 -11.44
C SER A 173 18.75 3.00 -12.79
N SER A 174 17.47 2.57 -12.88
CA SER A 174 16.86 2.15 -14.14
C SER A 174 16.67 3.29 -15.12
N GLU A 175 16.27 4.47 -14.66
CA GLU A 175 16.20 5.68 -15.49
C GLU A 175 17.58 6.01 -16.07
N GLU A 176 18.63 5.99 -15.25
CA GLU A 176 20.01 6.29 -15.67
C GLU A 176 20.50 5.28 -16.71
N VAL A 177 20.37 3.98 -16.44
CA VAL A 177 20.93 2.90 -17.30
C VAL A 177 20.18 2.78 -18.62
N VAL A 178 18.84 2.94 -18.63
CA VAL A 178 18.02 2.64 -19.81
C VAL A 178 17.59 3.90 -20.56
N CYS A 179 17.31 4.97 -19.84
CA CYS A 179 16.82 6.22 -20.43
C CYS A 179 17.90 7.29 -20.52
N ASN A 180 19.11 7.03 -19.98
CA ASN A 180 20.21 7.98 -19.89
C ASN A 180 19.79 9.32 -19.28
N THR A 181 18.88 9.29 -18.32
CA THR A 181 18.36 10.46 -17.61
C THR A 181 18.07 10.12 -16.15
N MET A 182 17.91 11.15 -15.33
CA MET A 182 17.46 11.04 -13.94
C MET A 182 16.37 12.09 -13.71
N THR A 183 15.23 11.66 -13.24
CA THR A 183 14.09 12.55 -13.02
C THR A 183 13.84 12.82 -11.55
N SER A 184 12.97 13.80 -11.27
CA SER A 184 12.48 14.07 -9.92
C SER A 184 11.54 12.98 -9.38
N GLY A 185 11.17 11.99 -10.20
CA GLY A 185 10.29 10.88 -9.80
C GLY A 185 10.83 10.09 -8.61
N ALA A 186 12.16 9.98 -8.51
CA ALA A 186 12.84 9.27 -7.43
C ALA A 186 12.96 10.07 -6.11
N ALA A 187 12.44 11.29 -6.00
CA ALA A 187 12.63 12.11 -4.80
C ALA A 187 12.07 11.45 -3.54
N ASN A 188 10.89 10.86 -3.63
CA ASN A 188 10.23 10.16 -2.52
C ASN A 188 11.00 8.89 -2.08
N ASP A 189 11.62 8.19 -3.03
CA ASP A 189 12.38 6.97 -2.75
C ASP A 189 13.70 7.28 -2.03
N ILE A 190 14.25 8.46 -2.28
CA ILE A 190 15.50 8.92 -1.65
C ILE A 190 15.25 9.48 -0.25
N GLU A 191 14.07 10.05 0.01
CA GLU A 191 13.69 10.57 1.33
C GLU A 191 13.35 9.47 2.34
N ARG A 192 13.01 8.28 1.89
CA ARG A 192 12.68 7.11 2.72
C ARG A 192 13.91 6.38 3.21
#